data_412686cb8e4eb9d8936a23f686d6dd5a
#
_entry.id   412686cb8e4eb9d8936a23f686d6dd5a
#
_cell.length_a   1.000
_cell.length_b   1.000
_cell.length_c   1.000
_cell.angle_alpha   90.00
_cell.angle_beta   90.00
_cell.angle_gamma   90.00
#
_symmetry.space_group_name_H-M   'P 1'
#
loop_
_entity.id
_entity.type
_entity.pdbx_description
1 polymer ?
#
loop_
_entity_poly.entity_id
_entity_poly.type
_entity_poly.pdbx_seq_one_letter_code
_entity_poly.pdbx_strand_id
1 'polypeptide(L)'
;YKRQASLSVQAKVTLPAIYSNGMVLQRNQPIRIWGQADPKEKIQILFAEQKQTAKADAKGYWEVNLKALEAGGPYQLQITGKDNQISIKDILIGDVWLCSGQSNMQWVVNNVTNAEVEKKNANYSQIRTLNIPRRMELSPKDTISTTWLVCSPETVGRFSGVAYFFARKVYEETNIPVSYTHLRAHETGAYL
;
A
#
# COMPACT_ATOMS: atom_id res chain seq x y z
N TYR A 1 -32.12 -2.23 -40.73
CA TYR A 1 -30.89 -1.90 -39.99
C TYR A 1 -31.17 -2.08 -38.51
N LYS A 2 -30.73 -3.20 -37.90
CA LYS A 2 -30.77 -3.39 -36.45
C LYS A 2 -29.60 -2.62 -35.86
N ARG A 3 -29.86 -1.58 -35.10
CA ARG A 3 -28.89 -0.92 -34.23
C ARG A 3 -28.50 -1.94 -33.15
N GLN A 4 -27.27 -2.48 -33.22
CA GLN A 4 -26.66 -3.14 -32.09
C GLN A 4 -26.44 -2.07 -30.99
N ALA A 5 -27.23 -2.15 -29.93
CA ALA A 5 -26.95 -1.41 -28.73
C ALA A 5 -25.67 -2.03 -28.15
N SER A 6 -24.56 -1.31 -28.24
CA SER A 6 -23.35 -1.65 -27.47
C SER A 6 -23.68 -1.47 -25.99
N LEU A 7 -23.81 -2.56 -25.27
CA LEU A 7 -23.80 -2.54 -23.81
C LEU A 7 -22.44 -2.00 -23.40
N SER A 8 -22.37 -0.71 -23.09
CA SER A 8 -21.20 -0.15 -22.43
C SER A 8 -21.14 -0.77 -21.04
N VAL A 9 -20.21 -1.68 -20.82
CA VAL A 9 -19.85 -2.11 -19.46
C VAL A 9 -19.31 -0.86 -18.78
N GLN A 10 -20.10 -0.30 -17.88
CA GLN A 10 -19.76 0.90 -17.14
C GLN A 10 -18.63 0.52 -16.15
N ALA A 11 -17.47 1.12 -16.33
CA ALA A 11 -16.31 0.82 -15.48
C ALA A 11 -16.51 1.54 -14.14
N LYS A 12 -16.53 0.77 -13.06
CA LYS A 12 -16.57 1.31 -11.69
C LYS A 12 -15.22 1.94 -11.34
N VAL A 13 -15.23 2.92 -10.46
CA VAL A 13 -13.99 3.44 -9.88
C VAL A 13 -13.22 2.30 -9.22
N THR A 14 -11.93 2.19 -9.55
CA THR A 14 -11.02 1.19 -9.01
C THR A 14 -9.70 1.82 -8.55
N LEU A 15 -9.02 1.15 -7.64
CA LEU A 15 -7.73 1.55 -7.10
C LEU A 15 -6.70 0.44 -7.27
N PRO A 16 -5.41 0.79 -7.40
CA PRO A 16 -4.32 -0.18 -7.22
C PRO A 16 -4.38 -0.86 -5.85
N ALA A 17 -3.97 -2.13 -5.76
CA ALA A 17 -4.06 -2.92 -4.54
C ALA A 17 -3.22 -2.38 -3.37
N ILE A 18 -2.25 -1.50 -3.64
CA ILE A 18 -1.49 -0.79 -2.60
C ILE A 18 -2.38 0.09 -1.72
N TYR A 19 -3.50 0.59 -2.28
CA TYR A 19 -4.52 1.30 -1.52
C TYR A 19 -5.51 0.29 -0.95
N SER A 20 -5.22 -0.21 0.22
CA SER A 20 -6.09 -1.13 0.94
C SER A 20 -6.03 -0.91 2.45
N ASN A 21 -6.93 -1.55 3.18
CA ASN A 21 -6.99 -1.41 4.63
C ASN A 21 -5.64 -1.70 5.28
N GLY A 22 -5.30 -0.91 6.28
CA GLY A 22 -4.06 -1.05 7.02
C GLY A 22 -2.85 -0.39 6.37
N MET A 23 -3.01 0.33 5.24
CA MET A 23 -1.90 1.00 4.58
C MET A 23 -1.29 2.11 5.43
N VAL A 24 0.00 2.41 5.17
CA VAL A 24 0.68 3.58 5.70
C VAL A 24 1.07 4.48 4.55
N LEU A 25 0.78 5.78 4.69
CA LEU A 25 1.16 6.81 3.73
C LEU A 25 2.26 7.69 4.32
N GLN A 26 3.16 8.18 3.46
CA GLN A 26 4.31 8.97 3.89
C GLN A 26 3.87 10.30 4.51
N ARG A 27 4.35 10.58 5.74
CA ARG A 27 4.15 11.84 6.42
C ARG A 27 4.93 12.99 5.77
N ASN A 28 4.47 14.23 6.00
CA ASN A 28 5.16 15.47 5.59
C ASN A 28 5.42 15.58 4.08
N GLN A 29 4.70 14.81 3.27
CA GLN A 29 4.75 14.86 1.81
C GLN A 29 3.34 14.91 1.24
N PRO A 30 3.11 15.56 0.08
CA PRO A 30 1.84 15.51 -0.60
C PRO A 30 1.41 14.04 -0.83
N ILE A 31 0.15 13.74 -0.51
CA ILE A 31 -0.38 12.38 -0.63
C ILE A 31 -1.04 12.25 -1.99
N ARG A 32 -0.41 11.47 -2.87
CA ARG A 32 -0.94 11.17 -4.19
C ARG A 32 -1.87 9.96 -4.11
N ILE A 33 -3.10 10.11 -4.64
CA ILE A 33 -4.07 9.01 -4.79
C ILE A 33 -4.48 8.95 -6.26
N TRP A 34 -4.49 7.76 -6.85
CA TRP A 34 -4.84 7.55 -8.26
C TRP A 34 -5.59 6.25 -8.49
N GLY A 35 -6.23 6.15 -9.64
CA GLY A 35 -6.98 4.95 -10.02
C GLY A 35 -7.56 5.05 -11.41
N GLN A 36 -8.53 4.17 -11.68
CA GLN A 36 -9.24 4.09 -12.94
C GLN A 36 -10.75 4.31 -12.71
N ALA A 37 -11.43 4.88 -13.69
CA ALA A 37 -12.86 5.12 -13.72
C ALA A 37 -13.35 5.20 -15.17
N ASP A 38 -14.63 5.47 -15.41
CA ASP A 38 -15.10 5.78 -16.74
C ASP A 38 -14.47 7.08 -17.28
N PRO A 39 -14.18 7.18 -18.58
CA PRO A 39 -13.68 8.41 -19.18
C PRO A 39 -14.56 9.63 -18.84
N LYS A 40 -13.92 10.71 -18.41
CA LYS A 40 -14.54 11.98 -17.99
C LYS A 40 -15.40 11.89 -16.72
N GLU A 41 -15.43 10.76 -16.03
CA GLU A 41 -16.12 10.62 -14.74
C GLU A 41 -15.53 11.58 -13.70
N LYS A 42 -16.40 12.11 -12.83
CA LYS A 42 -15.99 12.91 -11.67
C LYS A 42 -15.94 12.01 -10.46
N ILE A 43 -14.80 12.02 -9.77
CA ILE A 43 -14.53 11.20 -8.60
C ILE A 43 -14.35 12.14 -7.40
N GLN A 44 -15.07 11.89 -6.31
CA GLN A 44 -14.91 12.61 -5.05
C GLN A 44 -14.01 11.81 -4.14
N ILE A 45 -13.06 12.48 -3.51
CA ILE A 45 -12.11 11.92 -2.57
C ILE A 45 -12.26 12.67 -1.23
N LEU A 46 -12.46 11.91 -0.14
CA LEU A 46 -12.51 12.41 1.23
C LEU A 46 -11.46 11.67 2.06
N PHE A 47 -10.51 12.41 2.63
CA PHE A 47 -9.46 11.86 3.48
C PHE A 47 -8.99 12.89 4.51
N ALA A 48 -9.02 12.54 5.80
CA ALA A 48 -8.55 13.40 6.90
C ALA A 48 -9.08 14.85 6.76
N GLU A 49 -10.42 15.00 6.65
CA GLU A 49 -11.13 16.28 6.46
C GLU A 49 -10.85 17.01 5.15
N GLN A 50 -9.95 16.51 4.33
CA GLN A 50 -9.70 17.05 3.00
C GLN A 50 -10.70 16.47 2.00
N LYS A 51 -11.41 17.34 1.30
CA LYS A 51 -12.32 16.98 0.22
C LYS A 51 -11.78 17.48 -1.11
N GLN A 52 -11.55 16.57 -2.04
CA GLN A 52 -11.04 16.88 -3.37
C GLN A 52 -11.92 16.23 -4.44
N THR A 53 -11.81 16.71 -5.66
CA THR A 53 -12.47 16.12 -6.83
C THR A 53 -11.46 15.95 -7.94
N ALA A 54 -11.38 14.74 -8.50
CA ALA A 54 -10.65 14.44 -9.70
C ALA A 54 -11.61 14.23 -10.88
N LYS A 55 -11.09 14.30 -12.08
CA LYS A 55 -11.80 13.92 -13.30
C LYS A 55 -10.93 12.94 -14.08
N ALA A 56 -11.51 11.80 -14.43
CA ALA A 56 -10.83 10.81 -15.25
C ALA A 56 -10.55 11.36 -16.65
N ASP A 57 -9.38 11.05 -17.19
CA ASP A 57 -8.98 11.40 -18.55
C ASP A 57 -9.72 10.54 -19.61
N ALA A 58 -9.32 10.67 -20.87
CA ALA A 58 -9.91 9.91 -21.98
C ALA A 58 -9.62 8.39 -21.90
N LYS A 59 -8.60 7.98 -21.13
CA LYS A 59 -8.23 6.58 -20.88
C LYS A 59 -8.80 6.03 -19.59
N GLY A 60 -9.53 6.87 -18.82
CA GLY A 60 -10.11 6.51 -17.53
C GLY A 60 -9.15 6.71 -16.34
N TYR A 61 -7.93 7.19 -16.54
CA TYR A 61 -7.00 7.46 -15.45
C TYR A 61 -7.38 8.75 -14.72
N TRP A 62 -7.31 8.71 -13.39
CA TRP A 62 -7.51 9.89 -12.55
C TRP A 62 -6.48 9.91 -11.42
N GLU A 63 -6.13 11.10 -10.97
CA GLU A 63 -5.29 11.29 -9.81
C GLU A 63 -5.64 12.57 -9.05
N VAL A 64 -5.25 12.61 -7.79
CA VAL A 64 -5.35 13.78 -6.92
C VAL A 64 -4.15 13.84 -5.99
N ASN A 65 -3.70 15.06 -5.70
CA ASN A 65 -2.68 15.32 -4.69
C ASN A 65 -3.36 16.00 -3.49
N LEU A 66 -3.39 15.31 -2.37
CA LEU A 66 -3.86 15.85 -1.10
C LEU A 66 -2.71 16.55 -0.38
N LYS A 67 -3.04 17.46 0.53
CA LYS A 67 -2.05 18.14 1.36
C LYS A 67 -1.34 17.14 2.26
N ALA A 68 -0.08 17.41 2.54
CA ALA A 68 0.72 16.66 3.50
C ALA A 68 0.04 16.62 4.87
N LEU A 69 0.23 15.51 5.57
CA LEU A 69 -0.20 15.32 6.94
C LEU A 69 1.01 14.96 7.81
N GLU A 70 0.94 15.32 9.07
CA GLU A 70 1.86 14.83 10.09
C GLU A 70 1.53 13.39 10.47
N ALA A 71 2.45 12.75 11.21
CA ALA A 71 2.25 11.38 11.69
C ALA A 71 0.96 11.25 12.51
N GLY A 72 0.22 10.18 12.31
CA GLY A 72 -1.02 9.95 13.04
C GLY A 72 -1.95 8.91 12.39
N GLY A 73 -3.17 8.90 12.85
CA GLY A 73 -4.22 7.96 12.44
C GLY A 73 -4.79 7.17 13.62
N PRO A 74 -5.66 6.18 13.37
CA PRO A 74 -6.06 5.71 12.05
C PRO A 74 -7.05 6.63 11.33
N TYR A 75 -6.87 6.79 10.03
CA TYR A 75 -7.76 7.54 9.14
C TYR A 75 -8.57 6.60 8.25
N GLN A 76 -9.57 7.20 7.59
CA GLN A 76 -10.38 6.55 6.57
C GLN A 76 -10.34 7.35 5.27
N LEU A 77 -10.14 6.66 4.15
CA LEU A 77 -10.23 7.20 2.81
C LEU A 77 -11.55 6.76 2.18
N GLN A 78 -12.32 7.71 1.68
CA GLN A 78 -13.54 7.44 0.90
C GLN A 78 -13.37 7.99 -0.51
N ILE A 79 -13.69 7.16 -1.49
CA ILE A 79 -13.68 7.52 -2.90
C ILE A 79 -15.04 7.19 -3.47
N THR A 80 -15.70 8.19 -4.03
CA THR A 80 -17.05 8.07 -4.58
C THR A 80 -17.02 8.39 -6.07
N GLY A 81 -17.32 7.40 -6.87
CA GLY A 81 -17.63 7.52 -8.28
C GLY A 81 -19.12 7.64 -8.51
N LYS A 82 -19.52 7.55 -9.78
CA LYS A 82 -20.96 7.61 -10.17
C LYS A 82 -21.73 6.39 -9.69
N ASP A 83 -21.14 5.19 -9.84
CA ASP A 83 -21.84 3.92 -9.66
C ASP A 83 -21.33 3.08 -8.49
N ASN A 84 -20.24 3.51 -7.81
CA ASN A 84 -19.72 2.83 -6.65
C ASN A 84 -18.99 3.76 -5.69
N GLN A 85 -18.80 3.25 -4.48
CA GLN A 85 -18.00 3.88 -3.44
C GLN A 85 -16.98 2.87 -2.90
N ILE A 86 -15.76 3.34 -2.70
CA ILE A 86 -14.67 2.59 -2.05
C ILE A 86 -14.40 3.23 -0.69
N SER A 87 -14.27 2.39 0.33
CA SER A 87 -13.90 2.82 1.68
C SER A 87 -12.70 2.01 2.14
N ILE A 88 -11.59 2.69 2.43
CA ILE A 88 -10.36 2.11 2.97
C ILE A 88 -10.20 2.61 4.39
N LYS A 89 -10.02 1.69 5.32
CA LYS A 89 -9.95 1.96 6.77
C LYS A 89 -8.57 1.67 7.32
N ASP A 90 -8.36 2.12 8.56
CA ASP A 90 -7.14 1.84 9.32
C ASP A 90 -5.87 2.33 8.60
N ILE A 91 -5.93 3.55 8.05
CA ILE A 91 -4.81 4.20 7.36
C ILE A 91 -3.97 4.96 8.38
N LEU A 92 -2.69 4.72 8.40
CA LEU A 92 -1.74 5.48 9.20
C LEU A 92 -0.95 6.45 8.31
N ILE A 93 -0.53 7.55 8.92
CA ILE A 93 0.45 8.47 8.34
C ILE A 93 1.74 8.30 9.14
N GLY A 94 2.83 7.99 8.47
CA GLY A 94 4.09 7.67 9.13
C GLY A 94 5.27 7.61 8.18
N ASP A 95 6.31 6.90 8.57
CA ASP A 95 7.51 6.72 7.76
C ASP A 95 7.39 5.46 6.90
N VAL A 96 7.57 5.63 5.60
CA VAL A 96 7.47 4.55 4.60
C VAL A 96 8.86 4.21 4.07
N TRP A 97 9.31 2.99 4.29
CA TRP A 97 10.62 2.50 3.89
C TRP A 97 10.51 1.47 2.78
N LEU A 98 11.42 1.52 1.82
CA LEU A 98 11.59 0.49 0.81
C LEU A 98 12.73 -0.44 1.23
N CYS A 99 12.40 -1.65 1.66
CA CYS A 99 13.36 -2.66 2.06
C CYS A 99 13.56 -3.64 0.91
N SER A 100 14.69 -3.54 0.23
CA SER A 100 15.05 -4.39 -0.90
C SER A 100 16.39 -5.06 -0.65
N GLY A 101 16.56 -6.28 -1.13
CA GLY A 101 17.80 -7.04 -0.99
C GLY A 101 17.63 -8.50 -1.37
N GLN A 102 18.71 -9.27 -1.18
CA GLN A 102 18.79 -10.67 -1.55
C GLN A 102 18.44 -11.60 -0.37
N SER A 103 19.21 -12.66 -0.18
CA SER A 103 18.95 -13.76 0.78
C SER A 103 18.73 -13.28 2.22
N ASN A 104 19.51 -12.32 2.71
CA ASN A 104 19.34 -11.81 4.08
C ASN A 104 18.01 -11.06 4.25
N MET A 105 17.57 -10.33 3.24
CA MET A 105 16.26 -9.65 3.29
C MET A 105 15.10 -10.66 3.27
N GLN A 106 15.31 -11.87 2.77
CA GLN A 106 14.31 -12.94 2.76
C GLN A 106 14.28 -13.77 4.04
N TRP A 107 15.29 -13.64 4.89
CA TRP A 107 15.33 -14.34 6.16
C TRP A 107 14.20 -13.84 7.06
N VAL A 108 13.24 -14.71 7.34
CA VAL A 108 12.03 -14.33 8.08
C VAL A 108 12.22 -14.44 9.59
N VAL A 109 11.39 -13.74 10.35
CA VAL A 109 11.42 -13.76 11.82
C VAL A 109 11.27 -15.17 12.39
N ASN A 110 10.52 -16.07 11.74
CA ASN A 110 10.46 -17.48 12.16
C ASN A 110 11.81 -18.18 12.23
N ASN A 111 12.82 -17.69 11.52
CA ASN A 111 14.14 -18.30 11.39
C ASN A 111 15.23 -17.56 12.17
N VAL A 112 14.91 -16.50 12.92
CA VAL A 112 15.89 -15.77 13.72
C VAL A 112 16.13 -16.47 15.07
N THR A 113 17.23 -16.14 15.72
CA THR A 113 17.48 -16.57 17.10
C THR A 113 16.36 -16.05 18.01
N ASN A 114 15.84 -16.90 18.90
CA ASN A 114 14.73 -16.57 19.82
C ASN A 114 13.40 -16.19 19.11
N ALA A 115 13.15 -16.75 17.92
CA ALA A 115 11.95 -16.46 17.13
C ALA A 115 10.64 -16.52 17.92
N GLU A 116 10.47 -17.51 18.82
CA GLU A 116 9.25 -17.66 19.62
C GLU A 116 9.07 -16.50 20.61
N VAL A 117 10.15 -16.02 21.21
CA VAL A 117 10.14 -14.86 22.12
C VAL A 117 9.82 -13.60 21.34
N GLU A 118 10.45 -13.41 20.18
CA GLU A 118 10.19 -12.27 19.29
C GLU A 118 8.75 -12.24 18.82
N LYS A 119 8.20 -13.36 18.39
CA LYS A 119 6.78 -13.46 17.97
C LYS A 119 5.83 -13.12 19.11
N LYS A 120 6.04 -13.70 20.28
CA LYS A 120 5.18 -13.46 21.46
C LYS A 120 5.13 -11.98 21.83
N ASN A 121 6.24 -11.26 21.67
CA ASN A 121 6.37 -9.85 22.03
C ASN A 121 6.02 -8.87 20.89
N ALA A 122 5.75 -9.36 19.69
CA ALA A 122 5.53 -8.54 18.50
C ALA A 122 4.13 -7.91 18.45
N ASN A 123 3.78 -7.11 19.44
CA ASN A 123 2.49 -6.41 19.50
C ASN A 123 2.67 -4.94 19.11
N TYR A 124 2.98 -4.69 17.82
CA TYR A 124 3.25 -3.36 17.28
C TYR A 124 2.25 -2.99 16.20
N SER A 125 1.03 -2.61 16.60
CA SER A 125 -0.04 -2.28 15.66
C SER A 125 0.26 -1.11 14.72
N GLN A 126 1.27 -0.32 15.01
CA GLN A 126 1.72 0.79 14.16
C GLN A 126 2.88 0.43 13.23
N ILE A 127 3.37 -0.80 13.28
CA ILE A 127 4.32 -1.33 12.29
C ILE A 127 3.54 -2.14 11.27
N ARG A 128 3.70 -1.81 9.99
CA ARG A 128 2.99 -2.44 8.87
C ARG A 128 3.98 -2.91 7.81
N THR A 129 3.65 -3.97 7.12
CA THR A 129 4.43 -4.41 5.97
C THR A 129 3.56 -4.66 4.75
N LEU A 130 4.12 -4.32 3.59
CA LEU A 130 3.57 -4.67 2.29
C LEU A 130 4.55 -5.60 1.59
N ASN A 131 4.17 -6.85 1.43
CA ASN A 131 5.02 -7.82 0.73
C ASN A 131 4.68 -7.83 -0.75
N ILE A 132 5.64 -7.45 -1.58
CA ILE A 132 5.50 -7.49 -3.03
C ILE A 132 5.87 -8.90 -3.53
N PRO A 133 4.93 -9.65 -4.12
CA PRO A 133 5.23 -10.97 -4.62
C PRO A 133 6.23 -10.90 -5.78
N ARG A 134 7.17 -11.86 -5.78
CA ARG A 134 8.15 -11.99 -6.84
C ARG A 134 7.47 -12.38 -8.14
N ARG A 135 7.60 -11.54 -9.15
CA ARG A 135 7.13 -11.82 -10.51
C ARG A 135 8.16 -11.33 -11.52
N MET A 136 8.39 -12.12 -12.55
CA MET A 136 9.10 -11.69 -13.75
C MET A 136 8.07 -11.13 -14.73
N GLU A 137 8.19 -9.86 -15.05
CA GLU A 137 7.30 -9.15 -15.98
C GLU A 137 8.14 -8.49 -17.06
N LEU A 138 7.72 -8.60 -18.32
CA LEU A 138 8.40 -7.99 -19.46
C LEU A 138 8.12 -6.48 -19.58
N SER A 139 7.14 -5.98 -18.86
CA SER A 139 6.76 -4.57 -18.85
C SER A 139 6.33 -4.14 -17.43
N PRO A 140 6.47 -2.85 -17.07
CA PRO A 140 5.93 -2.33 -15.84
C PRO A 140 4.43 -2.65 -15.70
N LYS A 141 3.99 -2.98 -14.48
CA LYS A 141 2.58 -3.23 -14.14
C LYS A 141 2.09 -2.18 -13.17
N ASP A 142 0.88 -1.68 -13.42
CA ASP A 142 0.23 -0.70 -12.57
C ASP A 142 -0.45 -1.34 -11.35
N THR A 143 -0.57 -2.67 -11.34
CA THR A 143 -1.25 -3.41 -10.28
C THR A 143 -0.45 -4.64 -9.85
N ILE A 144 -0.45 -4.88 -8.55
CA ILE A 144 0.14 -6.06 -7.91
C ILE A 144 -0.91 -6.69 -7.00
N SER A 145 -0.87 -8.01 -6.85
CA SER A 145 -1.69 -8.68 -5.82
C SER A 145 -0.93 -8.65 -4.52
N THR A 146 -1.35 -7.80 -3.61
CA THR A 146 -0.72 -7.63 -2.29
C THR A 146 -1.71 -7.13 -1.26
N THR A 147 -1.38 -7.29 0.01
CA THR A 147 -2.15 -6.78 1.15
C THR A 147 -1.22 -6.27 2.23
N TRP A 148 -1.66 -5.26 2.94
CA TRP A 148 -0.97 -4.77 4.13
C TRP A 148 -1.16 -5.75 5.30
N LEU A 149 -0.09 -5.99 6.03
CA LEU A 149 -0.10 -6.80 7.24
C LEU A 149 0.30 -5.93 8.43
N VAL A 150 -0.49 -6.03 9.48
CA VAL A 150 -0.20 -5.42 10.78
C VAL A 150 0.78 -6.32 11.53
N CYS A 151 1.77 -5.74 12.19
CA CYS A 151 2.68 -6.49 13.04
C CYS A 151 1.95 -6.97 14.30
N SER A 152 1.81 -8.29 14.40
CA SER A 152 1.24 -8.99 15.55
C SER A 152 1.96 -10.32 15.76
N PRO A 153 1.75 -11.00 16.89
CA PRO A 153 2.30 -12.34 17.13
C PRO A 153 1.96 -13.35 16.02
N GLU A 154 0.78 -13.22 15.41
CA GLU A 154 0.29 -14.13 14.36
C GLU A 154 0.91 -13.85 12.99
N THR A 155 1.29 -12.60 12.73
CA THR A 155 1.74 -12.16 11.39
C THR A 155 3.26 -12.03 11.27
N VAL A 156 3.92 -11.57 12.34
CA VAL A 156 5.35 -11.18 12.32
C VAL A 156 6.29 -12.30 11.89
N GLY A 157 5.93 -13.54 12.15
CA GLY A 157 6.75 -14.71 11.79
C GLY A 157 7.14 -14.76 10.31
N ARG A 158 6.33 -14.17 9.43
CA ARG A 158 6.54 -14.11 7.98
C ARG A 158 7.25 -12.84 7.51
N PHE A 159 7.48 -11.89 8.40
CA PHE A 159 8.14 -10.64 8.07
C PHE A 159 9.62 -10.87 7.85
N SER A 160 10.25 -10.08 6.97
CA SER A 160 11.71 -10.04 6.88
C SER A 160 12.29 -9.68 8.23
N GLY A 161 13.19 -10.51 8.77
CA GLY A 161 13.82 -10.25 10.07
C GLY A 161 14.58 -8.93 10.07
N VAL A 162 15.38 -8.68 9.04
CA VAL A 162 16.13 -7.41 8.91
C VAL A 162 15.19 -6.21 8.89
N ALA A 163 14.16 -6.25 8.06
CA ALA A 163 13.22 -5.14 7.93
C ALA A 163 12.37 -4.96 9.20
N TYR A 164 11.96 -6.04 9.84
CA TYR A 164 11.21 -6.00 11.10
C TYR A 164 12.02 -5.36 12.23
N PHE A 165 13.25 -5.83 12.47
CA PHE A 165 14.08 -5.26 13.55
C PHE A 165 14.43 -3.80 13.29
N PHE A 166 14.67 -3.43 12.03
CA PHE A 166 14.84 -2.03 11.63
C PHE A 166 13.59 -1.20 11.94
N ALA A 167 12.42 -1.62 11.46
CA ALA A 167 11.17 -0.90 11.65
C ALA A 167 10.80 -0.78 13.13
N ARG A 168 11.02 -1.85 13.91
CA ARG A 168 10.82 -1.84 15.36
C ARG A 168 11.70 -0.81 16.04
N LYS A 169 13.00 -0.78 15.72
CA LYS A 169 13.93 0.20 16.30
C LYS A 169 13.53 1.64 15.96
N VAL A 170 13.16 1.91 14.70
CA VAL A 170 12.66 3.23 14.30
C VAL A 170 11.41 3.61 15.10
N TYR A 171 10.44 2.69 15.20
CA TYR A 171 9.22 2.94 15.95
C TYR A 171 9.48 3.20 17.45
N GLU A 172 10.31 2.40 18.09
CA GLU A 172 10.66 2.54 19.51
C GLU A 172 11.34 3.87 19.81
N GLU A 173 12.16 4.40 18.90
CA GLU A 173 12.86 5.68 19.05
C GLU A 173 11.99 6.89 18.73
N THR A 174 11.05 6.76 17.81
CA THR A 174 10.30 7.91 17.28
C THR A 174 8.85 7.95 17.71
N ASN A 175 8.28 6.82 18.08
CA ASN A 175 6.84 6.61 18.30
C ASN A 175 5.97 7.01 17.09
N ILE A 176 6.56 6.99 15.89
CA ILE A 176 5.89 7.31 14.63
C ILE A 176 5.51 6.01 13.93
N PRO A 177 4.30 5.89 13.35
CA PRO A 177 3.94 4.73 12.54
C PRO A 177 4.98 4.44 11.46
N VAL A 178 5.35 3.17 11.32
CA VAL A 178 6.38 2.74 10.35
C VAL A 178 5.80 1.69 9.43
N SER A 179 6.07 1.86 8.16
CA SER A 179 5.86 0.76 7.22
C SER A 179 7.11 0.47 6.40
N TYR A 180 7.20 -0.74 5.94
CA TYR A 180 8.19 -1.11 4.94
C TYR A 180 7.58 -2.00 3.87
N THR A 181 8.00 -1.72 2.64
CA THR A 181 7.70 -2.56 1.49
C THR A 181 8.83 -3.54 1.30
N HIS A 182 8.54 -4.83 1.43
CA HIS A 182 9.53 -5.87 1.23
C HIS A 182 9.58 -6.24 -0.25
N LEU A 183 10.71 -5.93 -0.89
CA LEU A 183 11.03 -6.34 -2.26
C LEU A 183 12.24 -7.25 -2.26
N ARG A 184 12.16 -8.36 -2.99
CA ARG A 184 13.35 -9.11 -3.35
C ARG A 184 14.00 -8.45 -4.56
N ALA A 185 15.27 -8.05 -4.43
CA ALA A 185 16.05 -7.57 -5.56
C ALA A 185 16.14 -8.68 -6.64
N HIS A 186 15.94 -8.31 -7.91
CA HIS A 186 16.29 -9.15 -9.03
C HIS A 186 17.81 -9.14 -9.19
N GLU A 187 18.44 -10.31 -9.05
CA GLU A 187 19.74 -10.52 -9.66
C GLU A 187 19.51 -10.64 -11.16
N THR A 188 19.88 -9.62 -11.91
CA THR A 188 20.26 -9.84 -13.30
C THR A 188 21.59 -10.55 -13.23
N GLY A 189 21.55 -11.89 -13.33
CA GLY A 189 22.76 -12.69 -13.46
C GLY A 189 23.43 -12.30 -14.77
N ALA A 190 24.36 -11.37 -14.69
CA ALA A 190 25.38 -11.23 -15.70
C ALA A 190 26.36 -12.41 -15.49
N TYR A 191 26.01 -13.56 -16.00
CA TYR A 191 27.00 -14.57 -16.35
C TYR A 191 27.45 -14.26 -17.76
N LEU A 192 28.52 -13.50 -17.86
CA LEU A 192 29.43 -13.55 -18.99
C LEU A 192 30.49 -14.61 -18.72
#